data_d1485103904bdbb6793492b0fc6e9c1d
#
_entry.id   d1485103904bdbb6793492b0fc6e9c1d
#
_cell.length_a   1.000
_cell.length_b   1.000
_cell.length_c   1.000
_cell.angle_alpha   90.00
_cell.angle_beta   90.00
_cell.angle_gamma   90.00
#
_symmetry.space_group_name_H-M   'P 1'
#
loop_
_entity.id
_entity.type
_entity.pdbx_description
1 polymer ?
#
loop_
_entity_poly.entity_id
_entity_poly.type
_entity_poly.pdbx_seq_one_letter_code
_entity_poly.pdbx_strand_id
1 'polypeptide(L)'
;MKFVLTILIAATVLVGCSKKEEATKPVVEKAKVQIPESVFAKNLEKGIPVLEARKSKPGDKVTVQGKVMGSLKPFVEGRASFIIGDPAKLTSCDLKEEDPCKDPWDVCCEDSKDIASATLSIQLVDEKGMILKSGLKGVNGLKELSNVVVEGTVNEASTEQSMV
;
A
#
# COMPACT_ATOMS: atom_id res chain seq x y z
N MET A 1 -10.62 88.71 -27.06
CA MET A 1 -11.58 87.77 -27.66
C MET A 1 -10.97 86.38 -27.61
N LYS A 2 -11.50 85.54 -26.75
CA LYS A 2 -10.93 84.21 -26.42
C LYS A 2 -11.76 83.14 -27.09
N PHE A 3 -11.20 82.40 -28.02
CA PHE A 3 -11.82 81.20 -28.56
C PHE A 3 -11.44 79.98 -27.71
N VAL A 4 -12.47 79.41 -27.13
CA VAL A 4 -12.33 78.14 -26.39
C VAL A 4 -12.63 76.98 -27.35
N LEU A 5 -11.62 76.19 -27.65
CA LEU A 5 -11.78 75.01 -28.48
C LEU A 5 -11.95 73.77 -27.55
N THR A 6 -13.18 73.25 -27.53
CA THR A 6 -13.52 72.07 -26.74
C THR A 6 -13.21 70.84 -27.57
N ILE A 7 -12.19 70.04 -27.17
CA ILE A 7 -11.87 68.77 -27.77
C ILE A 7 -12.55 67.66 -26.96
N LEU A 8 -13.48 66.95 -27.59
CA LEU A 8 -14.14 65.77 -27.06
C LEU A 8 -13.22 64.57 -27.31
N ILE A 9 -12.68 64.02 -26.24
CA ILE A 9 -11.89 62.75 -26.32
C ILE A 9 -12.83 61.61 -25.99
N ALA A 10 -13.18 60.79 -27.00
CA ALA A 10 -13.89 59.55 -26.82
C ALA A 10 -12.93 58.47 -26.23
N ALA A 11 -13.18 58.09 -24.99
CA ALA A 11 -12.44 56.98 -24.36
C ALA A 11 -13.07 55.66 -24.77
N THR A 12 -12.40 54.91 -25.65
CA THR A 12 -12.71 53.52 -25.94
C THR A 12 -12.13 52.63 -24.82
N VAL A 13 -13.01 52.04 -24.00
CA VAL A 13 -12.64 51.06 -22.98
C VAL A 13 -12.45 49.72 -23.66
N LEU A 14 -11.20 49.32 -23.85
CA LEU A 14 -10.83 47.94 -24.21
C LEU A 14 -10.89 47.09 -22.94
N VAL A 15 -11.93 46.26 -22.84
CA VAL A 15 -12.00 45.19 -21.83
C VAL A 15 -11.02 44.09 -22.24
N GLY A 16 -9.82 44.16 -21.72
CA GLY A 16 -8.84 43.08 -21.80
C GLY A 16 -9.20 41.94 -20.83
N CYS A 17 -9.66 40.80 -21.36
CA CYS A 17 -9.71 39.56 -20.60
C CYS A 17 -8.28 39.13 -20.24
N SER A 18 -7.84 39.45 -19.02
CA SER A 18 -6.68 38.86 -18.44
C SER A 18 -6.95 37.37 -18.20
N LYS A 19 -6.43 36.48 -19.06
CA LYS A 19 -6.22 35.10 -18.76
C LYS A 19 -5.26 35.05 -17.58
N LYS A 20 -5.77 34.65 -16.40
CA LYS A 20 -4.98 34.30 -15.25
C LYS A 20 -4.16 33.04 -15.63
N GLU A 21 -2.90 33.22 -15.93
CA GLU A 21 -1.95 32.11 -15.99
C GLU A 21 -1.86 31.52 -14.60
N GLU A 22 -2.53 30.39 -14.45
CA GLU A 22 -2.40 29.50 -13.31
C GLU A 22 -0.97 28.93 -13.37
N ALA A 23 -0.11 29.47 -12.51
CA ALA A 23 1.26 28.98 -12.36
C ALA A 23 1.18 27.52 -11.93
N THR A 24 1.36 26.61 -12.87
CA THR A 24 1.59 25.19 -12.63
C THR A 24 2.85 25.08 -11.78
N LYS A 25 2.65 24.87 -10.46
CA LYS A 25 3.74 24.45 -9.58
C LYS A 25 4.34 23.19 -10.18
N PRO A 26 5.67 23.07 -10.32
CA PRO A 26 6.28 21.84 -10.77
C PRO A 26 5.87 20.75 -9.78
N VAL A 27 5.12 19.77 -10.26
CA VAL A 27 4.90 18.52 -9.55
C VAL A 27 6.28 17.86 -9.50
N VAL A 28 6.95 18.00 -8.37
CA VAL A 28 8.16 17.23 -8.09
C VAL A 28 7.69 15.78 -8.02
N GLU A 29 7.81 15.07 -9.12
CA GLU A 29 7.63 13.64 -9.19
C GLU A 29 8.65 13.03 -8.24
N LYS A 30 8.19 12.70 -7.02
CA LYS A 30 9.02 12.00 -6.04
C LYS A 30 9.45 10.71 -6.71
N ALA A 31 10.75 10.57 -7.00
CA ALA A 31 11.34 9.37 -7.54
C ALA A 31 10.77 8.17 -6.76
N LYS A 32 10.00 7.32 -7.43
CA LYS A 32 9.50 6.07 -6.85
C LYS A 32 10.74 5.26 -6.49
N VAL A 33 10.93 4.99 -5.22
CA VAL A 33 11.95 4.07 -4.74
C VAL A 33 11.63 2.73 -5.41
N GLN A 34 12.51 2.26 -6.28
CA GLN A 34 12.34 0.96 -6.93
C GLN A 34 12.64 -0.14 -5.89
N ILE A 35 11.75 -1.13 -5.82
CA ILE A 35 12.00 -2.31 -5.01
C ILE A 35 13.14 -3.09 -5.67
N PRO A 36 14.27 -3.35 -4.99
CA PRO A 36 15.38 -4.09 -5.55
C PRO A 36 14.94 -5.52 -5.95
N GLU A 37 15.37 -6.00 -7.11
CA GLU A 37 15.05 -7.38 -7.54
C GLU A 37 15.62 -8.43 -6.57
N SER A 38 16.69 -8.12 -5.86
CA SER A 38 17.28 -8.98 -4.83
C SER A 38 16.35 -9.33 -3.67
N VAL A 39 15.27 -8.56 -3.48
CA VAL A 39 14.23 -8.86 -2.48
C VAL A 39 13.39 -10.08 -2.89
N PHE A 40 13.35 -10.40 -4.19
CA PHE A 40 12.56 -11.51 -4.70
C PHE A 40 13.45 -12.73 -4.96
N ALA A 41 13.50 -13.64 -3.99
CA ALA A 41 14.18 -14.93 -4.17
C ALA A 41 13.32 -15.89 -5.01
N LYS A 42 13.95 -16.64 -5.91
CA LYS A 42 13.22 -17.56 -6.80
C LYS A 42 12.93 -18.93 -6.14
N ASN A 43 13.66 -19.31 -5.08
CA ASN A 43 13.58 -20.62 -4.45
C ASN A 43 13.77 -20.50 -2.94
N LEU A 44 12.77 -19.96 -2.23
CA LEU A 44 12.73 -20.10 -0.78
C LEU A 44 12.23 -21.50 -0.42
N GLU A 45 12.79 -22.07 0.64
CA GLU A 45 12.24 -23.28 1.24
C GLU A 45 10.83 -23.01 1.77
N LYS A 46 10.07 -24.08 1.97
CA LYS A 46 8.73 -23.98 2.54
C LYS A 46 8.80 -23.32 3.92
N GLY A 47 8.08 -22.20 4.08
CA GLY A 47 7.99 -21.49 5.35
C GLY A 47 7.07 -22.21 6.36
N ILE A 48 7.13 -21.80 7.63
CA ILE A 48 6.16 -22.19 8.65
C ILE A 48 4.82 -21.43 8.42
N PRO A 49 3.67 -22.02 8.81
CA PRO A 49 2.38 -21.33 8.73
C PRO A 49 2.36 -20.02 9.54
N VAL A 50 1.47 -19.07 9.17
CA VAL A 50 1.33 -17.80 9.88
C VAL A 50 1.03 -18.00 11.36
N LEU A 51 0.13 -18.93 11.72
CA LEU A 51 -0.20 -19.25 13.10
C LEU A 51 1.02 -19.70 13.94
N GLU A 52 1.98 -20.38 13.30
CA GLU A 52 3.22 -20.80 13.93
C GLU A 52 4.19 -19.62 14.08
N ALA A 53 4.36 -18.84 13.00
CA ALA A 53 5.22 -17.67 12.99
C ALA A 53 4.80 -16.63 14.05
N ARG A 54 3.52 -16.51 14.34
CA ARG A 54 2.99 -15.60 15.38
C ARG A 54 3.43 -15.97 16.82
N LYS A 55 3.98 -17.14 17.04
CA LYS A 55 4.57 -17.53 18.34
C LYS A 55 6.02 -17.06 18.50
N SER A 56 6.63 -16.55 17.42
CA SER A 56 8.00 -16.05 17.45
C SER A 56 8.08 -14.71 18.21
N LYS A 57 9.25 -14.41 18.73
CA LYS A 57 9.51 -13.21 19.52
C LYS A 57 10.14 -12.12 18.66
N PRO A 58 10.00 -10.84 19.05
CA PRO A 58 10.76 -9.76 18.45
C PRO A 58 12.25 -10.12 18.33
N GLY A 59 12.83 -9.87 17.13
CA GLY A 59 14.20 -10.21 16.80
C GLY A 59 14.43 -11.61 16.22
N ASP A 60 13.46 -12.53 16.32
CA ASP A 60 13.58 -13.85 15.72
C ASP A 60 13.58 -13.79 14.20
N LYS A 61 14.46 -14.57 13.56
CA LYS A 61 14.43 -14.81 12.11
C LYS A 61 13.44 -15.90 11.79
N VAL A 62 12.55 -15.64 10.84
CA VAL A 62 11.50 -16.57 10.44
C VAL A 62 11.40 -16.65 8.92
N THR A 63 11.06 -17.83 8.42
CA THR A 63 10.57 -18.03 7.06
C THR A 63 9.11 -18.44 7.16
N VAL A 64 8.20 -17.57 6.75
CA VAL A 64 6.76 -17.74 6.88
C VAL A 64 6.11 -17.93 5.53
N GLN A 65 5.12 -18.82 5.45
CA GLN A 65 4.26 -18.96 4.27
C GLN A 65 2.84 -18.52 4.58
N GLY A 66 2.19 -17.88 3.60
CA GLY A 66 0.81 -17.44 3.73
C GLY A 66 0.22 -17.02 2.39
N LYS A 67 -1.03 -16.59 2.43
CA LYS A 67 -1.77 -16.07 1.28
C LYS A 67 -1.99 -14.56 1.48
N VAL A 68 -1.84 -13.75 0.43
CA VAL A 68 -2.12 -12.31 0.50
C VAL A 68 -3.63 -12.10 0.64
N MET A 69 -4.09 -12.01 1.86
CA MET A 69 -5.50 -11.89 2.28
C MET A 69 -5.60 -11.43 3.73
N GLY A 70 -6.82 -11.32 4.27
CA GLY A 70 -7.04 -11.01 5.68
C GLY A 70 -7.37 -9.54 5.95
N SER A 71 -7.56 -8.77 4.89
CA SER A 71 -8.00 -7.38 4.95
C SER A 71 -8.62 -6.97 3.63
N LEU A 72 -9.61 -6.07 3.69
CA LEU A 72 -10.19 -5.42 2.51
C LEU A 72 -9.10 -4.76 1.62
N LYS A 73 -8.05 -4.24 2.23
CA LYS A 73 -6.89 -3.63 1.54
C LYS A 73 -5.60 -4.26 2.04
N PRO A 74 -5.25 -5.46 1.55
CA PRO A 74 -4.07 -6.16 2.03
C PRO A 74 -2.75 -5.47 1.65
N PHE A 75 -2.73 -4.58 0.67
CA PHE A 75 -1.57 -3.75 0.32
C PHE A 75 -1.72 -2.33 0.86
N VAL A 76 -0.63 -1.78 1.40
CA VAL A 76 -0.58 -0.37 1.80
C VAL A 76 -0.11 0.47 0.62
N GLU A 77 -0.95 1.38 0.16
CA GLU A 77 -0.63 2.23 -0.98
C GLU A 77 0.59 3.11 -0.69
N GLY A 78 1.51 3.18 -1.65
CA GLY A 78 2.73 3.99 -1.53
C GLY A 78 3.75 3.51 -0.50
N ARG A 79 3.56 2.34 0.09
CA ARG A 79 4.49 1.71 1.03
C ARG A 79 4.75 0.25 0.65
N ALA A 80 5.96 -0.21 0.90
CA ALA A 80 6.33 -1.61 0.70
C ALA A 80 5.84 -2.45 1.88
N SER A 81 4.52 -2.54 2.02
CA SER A 81 3.87 -3.29 3.09
C SER A 81 2.60 -3.96 2.59
N PHE A 82 2.37 -5.20 3.06
CA PHE A 82 1.17 -5.98 2.76
C PHE A 82 0.86 -6.97 3.89
N ILE A 83 -0.36 -7.51 3.86
CA ILE A 83 -0.85 -8.48 4.86
C ILE A 83 -0.90 -9.86 4.22
N ILE A 84 -0.48 -10.87 4.97
CA ILE A 84 -0.70 -12.28 4.67
C ILE A 84 -1.54 -12.92 5.76
N GLY A 85 -2.40 -13.85 5.35
CA GLY A 85 -3.21 -14.67 6.25
C GLY A 85 -2.85 -16.14 6.15
N ASP A 86 -3.18 -16.89 7.21
CA ASP A 86 -3.03 -18.34 7.25
C ASP A 86 -4.23 -19.03 6.57
N PRO A 87 -4.05 -19.68 5.40
CA PRO A 87 -5.16 -20.29 4.69
C PRO A 87 -5.73 -21.56 5.37
N ALA A 88 -5.05 -22.08 6.39
CA ALA A 88 -5.57 -23.18 7.21
C ALA A 88 -6.55 -22.71 8.29
N LYS A 89 -6.52 -21.41 8.64
CA LYS A 89 -7.37 -20.83 9.67
C LYS A 89 -8.40 -19.87 9.09
N LEU A 90 -8.07 -19.10 8.06
CA LEU A 90 -8.93 -18.10 7.44
C LEU A 90 -9.38 -18.54 6.06
N THR A 91 -10.67 -18.40 5.79
CA THR A 91 -11.27 -18.67 4.49
C THR A 91 -11.51 -17.35 3.77
N SER A 92 -10.78 -17.10 2.68
CA SER A 92 -11.02 -15.92 1.85
C SER A 92 -12.33 -16.04 1.06
N CYS A 93 -12.97 -14.91 0.78
CA CYS A 93 -14.31 -14.86 0.16
C CYS A 93 -14.37 -15.54 -1.23
N ASP A 94 -13.23 -15.66 -1.95
CA ASP A 94 -13.15 -16.40 -3.21
C ASP A 94 -13.47 -17.91 -3.08
N LEU A 95 -13.38 -18.47 -1.88
CA LEU A 95 -13.63 -19.87 -1.57
C LEU A 95 -15.04 -20.12 -1.01
N LYS A 96 -15.85 -19.06 -0.84
CA LYS A 96 -17.21 -19.16 -0.31
C LYS A 96 -18.19 -19.09 -1.46
N GLU A 97 -18.92 -20.18 -1.66
CA GLU A 97 -20.01 -20.24 -2.66
C GLU A 97 -21.12 -19.24 -2.26
N GLU A 98 -21.67 -18.51 -3.25
CA GLU A 98 -22.75 -17.51 -3.07
C GLU A 98 -22.40 -16.31 -2.19
N ASP A 99 -21.11 -16.04 -1.93
CA ASP A 99 -20.72 -14.86 -1.15
C ASP A 99 -20.89 -13.59 -2.02
N PRO A 100 -21.73 -12.62 -1.58
CA PRO A 100 -21.91 -11.37 -2.29
C PRO A 100 -20.71 -10.41 -2.18
N CYS A 101 -19.63 -10.82 -1.52
CA CYS A 101 -18.44 -10.01 -1.30
C CYS A 101 -17.78 -9.63 -2.63
N LYS A 102 -17.52 -8.33 -2.81
CA LYS A 102 -16.87 -7.81 -4.03
C LYS A 102 -15.36 -7.96 -4.01
N ASP A 103 -14.81 -8.26 -2.86
CA ASP A 103 -13.37 -8.32 -2.59
C ASP A 103 -12.99 -9.77 -2.22
N PRO A 104 -12.67 -10.62 -3.21
CA PRO A 104 -12.50 -12.07 -3.02
C PRO A 104 -11.36 -12.43 -2.05
N TRP A 105 -10.43 -11.53 -1.81
CA TRP A 105 -9.32 -11.70 -0.86
C TRP A 105 -9.67 -11.30 0.58
N ASP A 106 -10.85 -10.73 0.79
CA ASP A 106 -11.31 -10.39 2.13
C ASP A 106 -11.71 -11.64 2.92
N VAL A 107 -11.74 -11.50 4.24
CA VAL A 107 -12.15 -12.54 5.20
C VAL A 107 -13.22 -11.99 6.14
N CYS A 108 -14.08 -11.11 5.63
CA CYS A 108 -15.06 -10.36 6.41
C CYS A 108 -16.08 -11.22 7.18
N CYS A 109 -16.23 -12.49 6.81
CA CYS A 109 -17.12 -13.46 7.48
C CYS A 109 -16.41 -14.22 8.61
N GLU A 110 -15.11 -14.01 8.81
CA GLU A 110 -14.36 -14.65 9.90
C GLU A 110 -14.47 -13.84 11.20
N ASP A 111 -14.26 -14.47 12.33
CA ASP A 111 -14.22 -13.79 13.62
C ASP A 111 -13.01 -12.85 13.69
N SER A 112 -13.19 -11.66 14.22
CA SER A 112 -12.12 -10.65 14.31
C SER A 112 -10.89 -11.11 15.12
N LYS A 113 -11.09 -11.99 16.13
CA LYS A 113 -9.99 -12.58 16.89
C LYS A 113 -9.22 -13.59 16.05
N ASP A 114 -9.93 -14.37 15.23
CA ASP A 114 -9.32 -15.32 14.30
C ASP A 114 -8.51 -14.57 13.25
N ILE A 115 -9.05 -13.50 12.67
CA ILE A 115 -8.32 -12.63 11.74
C ILE A 115 -7.05 -12.07 12.40
N ALA A 116 -7.18 -11.48 13.58
CA ALA A 116 -6.04 -10.91 14.31
C ALA A 116 -4.96 -11.96 14.64
N SER A 117 -5.36 -13.19 15.00
CA SER A 117 -4.44 -14.26 15.37
C SER A 117 -3.77 -14.95 14.19
N ALA A 118 -4.38 -14.88 13.01
CA ALA A 118 -3.95 -15.64 11.82
C ALA A 118 -3.51 -14.74 10.66
N THR A 119 -3.16 -13.48 10.92
CA THR A 119 -2.59 -12.55 9.95
C THR A 119 -1.25 -12.01 10.41
N LEU A 120 -0.39 -11.64 9.46
CA LEU A 120 0.88 -10.95 9.65
C LEU A 120 0.97 -9.75 8.69
N SER A 121 1.59 -8.67 9.15
CA SER A 121 2.02 -7.57 8.29
C SER A 121 3.45 -7.81 7.83
N ILE A 122 3.68 -7.76 6.53
CA ILE A 122 5.01 -7.85 5.93
C ILE A 122 5.44 -6.43 5.53
N GLN A 123 6.67 -6.06 5.87
CA GLN A 123 7.24 -4.76 5.56
C GLN A 123 8.64 -4.93 4.98
N LEU A 124 8.91 -4.29 3.85
CA LEU A 124 10.26 -4.14 3.34
C LEU A 124 10.83 -2.83 3.84
N VAL A 125 11.96 -2.93 4.51
CA VAL A 125 12.64 -1.78 5.12
C VAL A 125 14.00 -1.54 4.47
N ASP A 126 14.48 -0.31 4.56
CA ASP A 126 15.85 0.05 4.18
C ASP A 126 16.84 -0.30 5.32
N GLU A 127 18.13 -0.02 5.11
CA GLU A 127 19.21 -0.25 6.08
C GLU A 127 19.00 0.50 7.41
N LYS A 128 18.12 1.50 7.43
CA LYS A 128 17.77 2.30 8.63
C LYS A 128 16.49 1.82 9.31
N GLY A 129 15.92 0.70 8.83
CA GLY A 129 14.66 0.18 9.34
C GLY A 129 13.42 0.97 8.90
N MET A 130 13.54 1.85 7.91
CA MET A 130 12.41 2.63 7.40
C MET A 130 11.71 1.89 6.28
N ILE A 131 10.37 1.80 6.34
CA ILE A 131 9.57 1.16 5.30
C ILE A 131 9.80 1.88 3.96
N LEU A 132 10.13 1.12 2.91
CA LEU A 132 10.35 1.66 1.57
C LEU A 132 9.07 2.35 1.06
N LYS A 133 9.22 3.56 0.51
CA LYS A 133 8.12 4.38 -0.02
C LYS A 133 7.79 3.99 -1.46
N SER A 134 7.43 2.73 -1.65
CA SER A 134 7.02 2.16 -2.94
C SER A 134 5.96 1.09 -2.70
N GLY A 135 4.88 1.08 -3.49
CA GLY A 135 3.87 0.02 -3.39
C GLY A 135 4.42 -1.32 -3.91
N LEU A 136 3.96 -2.42 -3.30
CA LEU A 136 4.35 -3.79 -3.70
C LEU A 136 3.35 -4.45 -4.64
N LYS A 137 2.10 -3.97 -4.70
CA LYS A 137 1.08 -4.54 -5.59
C LYS A 137 1.51 -4.47 -7.05
N GLY A 138 1.51 -5.60 -7.73
CA GLY A 138 1.91 -5.75 -9.12
C GLY A 138 3.41 -5.98 -9.35
N VAL A 139 4.27 -5.75 -8.35
CA VAL A 139 5.71 -5.99 -8.48
C VAL A 139 5.96 -7.50 -8.54
N ASN A 140 6.67 -7.97 -9.59
CA ASN A 140 6.91 -9.40 -9.87
C ASN A 140 5.64 -10.27 -9.82
N GLY A 141 4.49 -9.70 -10.20
CA GLY A 141 3.21 -10.40 -10.20
C GLY A 141 2.56 -10.55 -8.83
N LEU A 142 3.10 -9.95 -7.78
CA LEU A 142 2.52 -9.99 -6.43
C LEU A 142 1.16 -9.27 -6.42
N LYS A 143 0.12 -9.98 -6.04
CA LYS A 143 -1.26 -9.47 -6.01
C LYS A 143 -2.04 -10.13 -4.88
N GLU A 144 -3.27 -9.70 -4.70
CA GLU A 144 -4.20 -10.36 -3.80
C GLU A 144 -4.33 -11.84 -4.16
N LEU A 145 -4.55 -12.68 -3.16
CA LEU A 145 -4.64 -14.13 -3.24
C LEU A 145 -3.33 -14.85 -3.64
N SER A 146 -2.23 -14.13 -3.87
CA SER A 146 -0.92 -14.78 -4.10
C SER A 146 -0.50 -15.59 -2.88
N ASN A 147 -0.07 -16.84 -3.11
CA ASN A 147 0.67 -17.59 -2.09
C ASN A 147 2.11 -17.11 -2.09
N VAL A 148 2.63 -16.79 -0.91
CA VAL A 148 3.97 -16.24 -0.75
C VAL A 148 4.73 -16.98 0.35
N VAL A 149 6.05 -17.00 0.20
CA VAL A 149 7.00 -17.36 1.28
C VAL A 149 7.86 -16.13 1.51
N VAL A 150 7.98 -15.72 2.76
CA VAL A 150 8.72 -14.53 3.17
C VAL A 150 9.75 -14.91 4.20
N GLU A 151 11.01 -14.55 3.97
CA GLU A 151 12.07 -14.62 4.97
C GLU A 151 12.27 -13.22 5.57
N GLY A 152 12.31 -13.14 6.90
CA GLY A 152 12.42 -11.85 7.58
C GLY A 152 12.77 -12.00 9.04
N THR A 153 12.71 -10.88 9.74
CA THR A 153 12.92 -10.78 11.19
C THR A 153 11.69 -10.16 11.82
N VAL A 154 11.22 -10.74 12.92
CA VAL A 154 10.08 -10.20 13.67
C VAL A 154 10.43 -8.83 14.22
N ASN A 155 9.62 -7.82 13.90
CA ASN A 155 9.86 -6.44 14.30
C ASN A 155 9.76 -6.28 15.83
N GLU A 156 10.62 -5.43 16.40
CA GLU A 156 10.65 -5.13 17.84
C GLU A 156 9.33 -4.53 18.36
N ALA A 157 8.57 -3.88 17.49
CA ALA A 157 7.26 -3.30 17.82
C ALA A 157 6.10 -4.31 17.72
N SER A 158 6.38 -5.58 17.39
CA SER A 158 5.36 -6.62 17.29
C SER A 158 4.70 -6.90 18.64
N THR A 159 3.37 -7.12 18.60
CA THR A 159 2.54 -7.46 19.77
C THR A 159 1.70 -8.70 19.45
N GLU A 160 1.03 -9.26 20.46
CA GLU A 160 0.08 -10.35 20.25
C GLU A 160 -1.08 -9.99 19.31
N GLN A 161 -1.48 -8.71 19.29
CA GLN A 161 -2.55 -8.22 18.42
C GLN A 161 -2.07 -7.87 17.01
N SER A 162 -0.82 -7.45 16.87
CA SER A 162 -0.26 -7.01 15.59
C SER A 162 1.20 -7.45 15.47
N MET A 163 1.46 -8.42 14.62
CA MET A 163 2.81 -8.91 14.33
C MET A 163 3.28 -8.39 12.96
N VAL A 164 4.52 -7.90 12.93
CA VAL A 164 5.20 -7.37 11.75
C VAL A 164 6.53 -8.08 11.55
#